data_1f379520ac87023197c374a6dafd35c5
#
_entry.id   1f379520ac87023197c374a6dafd35c5
#
_cell.length_a   1.000
_cell.length_b   1.000
_cell.length_c   1.000
_cell.angle_alpha   90.00
_cell.angle_beta   90.00
_cell.angle_gamma   90.00
#
_symmetry.space_group_name_H-M   'P 1'
#
loop_
_entity.id
_entity.type
_entity.pdbx_description
1 polymer ?
#
loop_
_entity_poly.entity_id
_entity_poly.type
_entity_poly.pdbx_seq_one_letter_code
_entity_poly.pdbx_strand_id
1 'polypeptide(L)'
;MRSLKKKSHKTARVPRARNAHSRQRQRLIEACISALHIYGPSRTTVEKVVAIAKMSPGIVRFYFASKAAMLVASLQFLSAEFEEQLLVPVSRLKSRPVAALELMVALYLDPEIASPRKVSVWYAFWGEASSRQEYYDICGQKDESFAVLVRELIERLILDTSQPQLDPDGIALGLIGVLEMLWQDFAFRTEADIDREAAKRRAMAYLRSIFPGQFAASSVPAGSLGGDRRPAGWVYANPRLFAVEREALFQDAWQLAGHVAQIPTPGDFLAVDLGIERALVLREAGGKVRAFRNSCSEAPHALTTARAGHVEVIQCAVHGLQFELDGRRRGTRASADLRPLESRILGDLILVRATERRRPSSEGVDAWLDFSPTPGTRPLDPPMETAVAADWKLVIEQWLESMSTGLPAAARQGWSARAYHRLLASAVNGVWQRLFLAPNHLIEVRPDGFTILQVLPLGPGRSLLRQHGYSLCEAERPARAAQYLAARQSPFTRRAAVAVVESTQNGIVTFGHEAAQGAHAAPALAAFRRQLLALVPMLGLARPPHES
;
A
#
# COMPACT_ATOMS: atom_id res chain seq x y z
N MET A 1 24.22 74.35 19.24
CA MET A 1 23.97 73.51 20.42
C MET A 1 22.44 73.47 20.69
N ARG A 2 21.74 72.44 20.31
CA ARG A 2 20.35 72.15 20.74
C ARG A 2 20.24 70.65 20.98
N SER A 3 20.00 70.33 22.25
CA SER A 3 19.87 68.99 22.83
C SER A 3 18.62 68.31 22.32
N LEU A 4 18.77 67.09 21.75
CA LEU A 4 17.66 66.18 21.38
C LEU A 4 17.31 65.30 22.59
N LYS A 5 16.15 65.56 23.19
CA LYS A 5 15.56 64.73 24.26
C LYS A 5 15.07 63.38 23.64
N LYS A 6 15.68 62.27 24.07
CA LYS A 6 15.18 60.90 23.87
C LYS A 6 13.84 60.71 24.58
N LYS A 7 12.75 60.50 23.81
CA LYS A 7 11.50 59.97 24.36
C LYS A 7 11.62 58.46 24.58
N SER A 8 11.59 58.03 25.82
CA SER A 8 11.52 56.61 26.18
C SER A 8 10.08 56.10 25.94
N HIS A 9 9.92 55.10 25.06
CA HIS A 9 8.68 54.33 24.94
C HIS A 9 8.51 53.49 26.21
N LYS A 10 7.53 53.85 27.03
CA LYS A 10 6.99 53.03 28.12
C LYS A 10 6.21 51.86 27.46
N THR A 11 6.78 50.68 27.41
CA THR A 11 6.05 49.41 27.19
C THR A 11 5.02 49.27 28.29
N ALA A 12 3.73 49.21 27.94
CA ALA A 12 2.64 49.02 28.85
C ALA A 12 2.75 47.65 29.55
N ARG A 13 3.04 47.64 30.84
CA ARG A 13 3.01 46.45 31.70
C ARG A 13 1.54 46.05 31.87
N VAL A 14 1.12 44.95 31.15
CA VAL A 14 -0.18 44.30 31.39
C VAL A 14 -0.27 43.92 32.88
N PRO A 15 -1.36 44.22 33.60
CA PRO A 15 -1.42 44.05 35.06
C PRO A 15 -1.31 42.56 35.43
N ARG A 16 -0.37 42.21 36.32
CA ARG A 16 -0.16 40.85 36.88
C ARG A 16 -1.46 40.22 37.44
N ALA A 17 -2.44 41.01 37.88
CA ALA A 17 -3.72 40.56 38.38
C ALA A 17 -4.63 39.93 37.30
N ARG A 18 -4.70 40.47 36.07
CA ARG A 18 -5.47 39.90 34.95
C ARG A 18 -4.92 38.53 34.53
N ASN A 19 -3.61 38.38 34.51
CA ASN A 19 -2.97 37.10 34.14
C ASN A 19 -3.20 36.02 35.25
N ALA A 20 -3.23 36.39 36.53
CA ALA A 20 -3.52 35.45 37.60
C ALA A 20 -4.97 34.98 37.58
N HIS A 21 -5.92 35.91 37.31
CA HIS A 21 -7.34 35.59 37.18
C HIS A 21 -7.62 34.64 36.03
N SER A 22 -7.03 34.89 34.86
CA SER A 22 -7.16 34.02 33.68
C SER A 22 -6.60 32.62 33.94
N ARG A 23 -5.43 32.49 34.59
CA ARG A 23 -4.82 31.20 34.94
C ARG A 23 -5.64 30.37 35.91
N GLN A 24 -6.27 31.00 36.90
CA GLN A 24 -7.11 30.29 37.87
C GLN A 24 -8.41 29.79 37.22
N ARG A 25 -9.03 30.60 36.35
CA ARG A 25 -10.19 30.19 35.55
C ARG A 25 -9.86 28.99 34.69
N GLN A 26 -8.71 29.04 34.02
CA GLN A 26 -8.22 27.94 33.18
C GLN A 26 -8.02 26.64 33.97
N ARG A 27 -7.39 26.70 35.14
CA ARG A 27 -7.21 25.54 36.02
C ARG A 27 -8.54 24.92 36.45
N LEU A 28 -9.59 25.71 36.70
CA LEU A 28 -10.92 25.20 36.98
C LEU A 28 -11.57 24.51 35.77
N ILE A 29 -11.39 25.05 34.57
CA ILE A 29 -11.86 24.42 33.31
C ILE A 29 -11.19 23.06 33.11
N GLU A 30 -9.87 22.99 33.25
CA GLU A 30 -9.13 21.74 33.09
C GLU A 30 -9.48 20.70 34.16
N ALA A 31 -9.68 21.14 35.41
CA ALA A 31 -10.17 20.29 36.50
C ALA A 31 -11.61 19.81 36.24
N CYS A 32 -12.45 20.65 35.62
CA CYS A 32 -13.80 20.28 35.23
C CYS A 32 -13.79 19.21 34.11
N ILE A 33 -12.95 19.37 33.11
CA ILE A 33 -12.72 18.35 32.05
C ILE A 33 -12.29 17.02 32.69
N SER A 34 -11.36 17.05 33.65
CA SER A 34 -10.92 15.85 34.36
C SER A 34 -12.05 15.23 35.22
N ALA A 35 -12.86 16.03 35.87
CA ALA A 35 -14.00 15.55 36.65
C ALA A 35 -15.08 14.92 35.78
N LEU A 36 -15.34 15.51 34.61
CA LEU A 36 -16.27 14.97 33.61
C LEU A 36 -15.81 13.61 33.09
N HIS A 37 -14.53 13.47 32.81
CA HIS A 37 -13.95 12.19 32.41
C HIS A 37 -14.08 11.11 33.49
N ILE A 38 -13.78 11.44 34.72
CA ILE A 38 -13.76 10.46 35.83
C ILE A 38 -15.18 10.09 36.29
N TYR A 39 -16.09 11.06 36.40
CA TYR A 39 -17.38 10.89 37.06
C TYR A 39 -18.59 10.94 36.11
N GLY A 40 -18.39 11.41 34.85
CA GLY A 40 -19.49 11.73 33.94
C GLY A 40 -20.25 13.03 34.32
N PRO A 41 -21.11 13.56 33.43
CA PRO A 41 -21.79 14.85 33.61
C PRO A 41 -22.67 14.89 34.86
N SER A 42 -23.51 13.87 35.04
CA SER A 42 -24.50 13.81 36.13
C SER A 42 -23.86 13.75 37.52
N ARG A 43 -22.71 13.06 37.66
CA ARG A 43 -22.01 12.87 38.95
C ARG A 43 -20.88 13.87 39.20
N THR A 44 -20.59 14.76 38.27
CA THR A 44 -19.63 15.85 38.44
C THR A 44 -20.25 16.91 39.33
N THR A 45 -19.60 17.25 40.46
CA THR A 45 -20.03 18.30 41.41
C THR A 45 -18.92 19.34 41.53
N VAL A 46 -19.29 20.53 42.04
CA VAL A 46 -18.34 21.62 42.31
C VAL A 46 -17.22 21.17 43.24
N GLU A 47 -17.58 20.41 44.31
CA GLU A 47 -16.63 19.88 45.29
C GLU A 47 -15.59 18.97 44.65
N LYS A 48 -15.99 18.11 43.71
CA LYS A 48 -15.07 17.22 42.98
C LYS A 48 -14.13 18.00 42.07
N VAL A 49 -14.65 19.03 41.39
CA VAL A 49 -13.84 19.88 40.50
C VAL A 49 -12.79 20.65 41.31
N VAL A 50 -13.18 21.29 42.44
CA VAL A 50 -12.21 22.05 43.23
C VAL A 50 -11.21 21.15 43.96
N ALA A 51 -11.59 19.94 44.32
CA ALA A 51 -10.66 18.94 44.85
C ALA A 51 -9.56 18.60 43.82
N ILE A 52 -9.93 18.37 42.55
CA ILE A 52 -8.98 18.14 41.47
C ILE A 52 -8.14 19.41 41.21
N ALA A 53 -8.76 20.59 41.16
CA ALA A 53 -8.08 21.87 40.98
C ALA A 53 -7.17 22.27 42.16
N LYS A 54 -7.31 21.60 43.33
CA LYS A 54 -6.67 21.97 44.59
C LYS A 54 -6.99 23.42 44.96
N MET A 55 -8.29 23.76 44.93
CA MET A 55 -8.85 25.09 45.22
C MET A 55 -10.00 25.00 46.25
N SER A 56 -10.38 26.12 46.85
CA SER A 56 -11.54 26.17 47.77
C SER A 56 -12.86 26.25 47.00
N PRO A 57 -13.98 25.67 47.51
CA PRO A 57 -15.28 25.71 46.83
C PRO A 57 -15.80 27.11 46.51
N GLY A 58 -15.52 28.10 47.37
CA GLY A 58 -15.93 29.48 47.17
C GLY A 58 -15.36 30.15 45.91
N ILE A 59 -14.21 29.65 45.40
CA ILE A 59 -13.55 30.23 44.23
C ILE A 59 -14.36 30.03 42.96
N VAL A 60 -15.12 28.93 42.84
CA VAL A 60 -15.91 28.64 41.64
C VAL A 60 -16.97 29.71 41.41
N ARG A 61 -17.67 30.16 42.47
CA ARG A 61 -18.69 31.22 42.37
C ARG A 61 -18.12 32.54 41.88
N PHE A 62 -16.82 32.75 42.06
CA PHE A 62 -16.13 33.95 41.54
C PHE A 62 -15.92 33.91 40.04
N TYR A 63 -15.76 32.70 39.45
CA TYR A 63 -15.47 32.52 38.01
C TYR A 63 -16.68 32.08 37.22
N PHE A 64 -17.63 31.35 37.82
CA PHE A 64 -18.78 30.75 37.13
C PHE A 64 -20.06 30.96 37.95
N ALA A 65 -21.12 31.44 37.28
CA ALA A 65 -22.41 31.69 37.91
C ALA A 65 -23.08 30.41 38.44
N SER A 66 -22.82 29.27 37.86
CA SER A 66 -23.39 27.98 38.22
C SER A 66 -22.48 26.81 37.82
N LYS A 67 -22.79 25.59 38.27
CA LYS A 67 -22.19 24.35 37.77
C LYS A 67 -22.39 24.25 36.26
N ALA A 68 -23.60 24.48 35.77
CA ALA A 68 -23.89 24.43 34.31
C ALA A 68 -23.00 25.39 33.53
N ALA A 69 -22.85 26.64 33.98
CA ALA A 69 -21.96 27.62 33.34
C ALA A 69 -20.49 27.16 33.31
N MET A 70 -20.03 26.43 34.34
CA MET A 70 -18.68 25.85 34.36
C MET A 70 -18.55 24.68 33.36
N LEU A 71 -19.56 23.82 33.26
CA LEU A 71 -19.59 22.73 32.28
C LEU A 71 -19.57 23.26 30.83
N VAL A 72 -20.45 24.25 30.56
CA VAL A 72 -20.52 24.96 29.27
C VAL A 72 -19.16 25.61 28.91
N ALA A 73 -18.52 26.28 29.88
CA ALA A 73 -17.22 26.88 29.66
C ALA A 73 -16.12 25.85 29.33
N SER A 74 -16.24 24.63 29.86
CA SER A 74 -15.32 23.53 29.51
C SER A 74 -15.53 23.03 28.08
N LEU A 75 -16.77 22.93 27.61
CA LEU A 75 -17.10 22.60 26.25
C LEU A 75 -16.64 23.70 25.26
N GLN A 76 -16.91 24.97 25.61
CA GLN A 76 -16.44 26.12 24.81
C GLN A 76 -14.90 26.16 24.69
N PHE A 77 -14.19 25.79 25.74
CA PHE A 77 -12.75 25.72 25.74
C PHE A 77 -12.26 24.65 24.77
N LEU A 78 -12.80 23.42 24.83
CA LEU A 78 -12.44 22.34 23.91
C LEU A 78 -12.80 22.69 22.45
N SER A 79 -13.95 23.32 22.24
CA SER A 79 -14.41 23.76 20.91
C SER A 79 -13.48 24.84 20.31
N ALA A 80 -13.01 25.79 21.13
CA ALA A 80 -12.06 26.82 20.69
C ALA A 80 -10.67 26.22 20.39
N GLU A 81 -10.22 25.26 21.21
CA GLU A 81 -8.97 24.55 21.02
C GLU A 81 -8.99 23.74 19.72
N PHE A 82 -10.09 23.03 19.42
CA PHE A 82 -10.29 22.30 18.17
C PHE A 82 -10.22 23.22 16.95
N GLU A 83 -10.86 24.38 17.03
CA GLU A 83 -10.81 25.38 15.96
C GLU A 83 -9.38 25.89 15.73
N GLU A 84 -8.69 26.30 16.79
CA GLU A 84 -7.36 26.90 16.73
C GLU A 84 -6.29 25.89 16.29
N GLN A 85 -6.33 24.67 16.85
CA GLN A 85 -5.29 23.68 16.64
C GLN A 85 -5.53 22.78 15.43
N LEU A 86 -6.77 22.65 14.93
CA LEU A 86 -7.09 21.79 13.78
C LEU A 86 -7.66 22.58 12.61
N LEU A 87 -8.82 23.25 12.77
CA LEU A 87 -9.51 23.86 11.63
C LEU A 87 -8.67 24.96 10.97
N VAL A 88 -8.07 25.85 11.76
CA VAL A 88 -7.25 26.96 11.25
C VAL A 88 -6.02 26.49 10.49
N PRO A 89 -5.16 25.57 11.01
CA PRO A 89 -4.01 25.07 10.28
C PRO A 89 -4.38 24.35 8.99
N VAL A 90 -5.41 23.49 9.02
CA VAL A 90 -5.86 22.72 7.85
C VAL A 90 -6.42 23.64 6.78
N SER A 91 -7.22 24.65 7.17
CA SER A 91 -7.78 25.63 6.22
C SER A 91 -6.72 26.43 5.46
N ARG A 92 -5.55 26.66 6.05
CA ARG A 92 -4.42 27.34 5.37
C ARG A 92 -3.83 26.50 4.23
N LEU A 93 -4.11 25.21 4.20
CA LEU A 93 -3.64 24.28 3.16
C LEU A 93 -4.73 23.89 2.14
N LYS A 94 -5.86 24.61 2.07
CA LYS A 94 -6.97 24.29 1.13
C LYS A 94 -6.54 24.16 -0.34
N SER A 95 -5.51 24.88 -0.76
CA SER A 95 -4.94 24.77 -2.11
C SER A 95 -4.10 23.51 -2.36
N ARG A 96 -3.81 22.75 -1.32
CA ARG A 96 -3.01 21.52 -1.34
C ARG A 96 -3.76 20.38 -0.62
N PRO A 97 -4.81 19.83 -1.26
CA PRO A 97 -5.78 18.97 -0.58
C PRO A 97 -5.16 17.72 0.04
N VAL A 98 -4.17 17.09 -0.61
CA VAL A 98 -3.45 15.93 -0.05
C VAL A 98 -2.78 16.29 1.27
N ALA A 99 -1.97 17.35 1.29
CA ALA A 99 -1.26 17.79 2.49
C ALA A 99 -2.22 18.27 3.59
N ALA A 100 -3.36 18.88 3.21
CA ALA A 100 -4.39 19.31 4.16
C ALA A 100 -5.08 18.11 4.83
N LEU A 101 -5.43 17.07 4.07
CA LEU A 101 -6.04 15.84 4.59
C LEU A 101 -5.07 15.04 5.47
N GLU A 102 -3.80 14.95 5.09
CA GLU A 102 -2.76 14.32 5.92
C GLU A 102 -2.57 15.06 7.25
N LEU A 103 -2.47 16.39 7.20
CA LEU A 103 -2.37 17.23 8.40
C LEU A 103 -3.62 17.10 9.27
N MET A 104 -4.80 17.09 8.67
CA MET A 104 -6.07 16.94 9.38
C MET A 104 -6.13 15.62 10.15
N VAL A 105 -5.81 14.49 9.51
CA VAL A 105 -5.76 13.18 10.19
C VAL A 105 -4.74 13.18 11.31
N ALA A 106 -3.57 13.77 11.09
CA ALA A 106 -2.52 13.85 12.09
C ALA A 106 -2.96 14.63 13.33
N LEU A 107 -3.57 15.82 13.14
CA LEU A 107 -4.04 16.69 14.22
C LEU A 107 -5.28 16.13 14.91
N TYR A 108 -6.23 15.57 14.15
CA TYR A 108 -7.47 15.00 14.73
C TYR A 108 -7.18 13.85 15.71
N LEU A 109 -6.09 13.12 15.50
CA LEU A 109 -5.67 12.00 16.32
C LEU A 109 -4.50 12.36 17.27
N ASP A 110 -4.12 13.65 17.37
CA ASP A 110 -3.06 14.11 18.25
C ASP A 110 -3.50 14.06 19.73
N PRO A 111 -2.62 13.70 20.69
CA PRO A 111 -2.96 13.67 22.12
C PRO A 111 -3.43 15.02 22.70
N GLU A 112 -2.98 16.12 22.12
CA GLU A 112 -3.44 17.45 22.56
C GLU A 112 -4.91 17.70 22.23
N ILE A 113 -5.46 17.09 21.19
CA ILE A 113 -6.88 17.20 20.78
C ILE A 113 -7.66 15.98 21.24
N ALA A 114 -7.15 14.77 21.00
CA ALA A 114 -7.84 13.49 21.13
C ALA A 114 -7.36 12.66 22.33
N SER A 115 -7.03 13.27 23.47
CA SER A 115 -6.80 12.48 24.69
C SER A 115 -8.10 11.84 25.20
N PRO A 116 -8.07 10.65 25.84
CA PRO A 116 -9.25 10.01 26.43
C PRO A 116 -10.06 10.95 27.29
N ARG A 117 -9.36 11.79 28.05
CA ARG A 117 -9.95 12.80 28.93
C ARG A 117 -10.79 13.83 28.16
N LYS A 118 -10.28 14.34 27.01
CA LYS A 118 -10.98 15.34 26.21
C LYS A 118 -12.10 14.70 25.39
N VAL A 119 -11.83 13.58 24.75
CA VAL A 119 -12.80 12.87 23.90
C VAL A 119 -14.02 12.43 24.72
N SER A 120 -13.83 11.91 25.93
CA SER A 120 -14.96 11.51 26.77
C SER A 120 -15.86 12.69 27.17
N VAL A 121 -15.34 13.92 27.23
CA VAL A 121 -16.16 15.13 27.49
C VAL A 121 -17.04 15.45 26.27
N TRP A 122 -16.51 15.37 25.04
CA TRP A 122 -17.31 15.54 23.83
C TRP A 122 -18.50 14.58 23.81
N TYR A 123 -18.26 13.27 24.02
CA TYR A 123 -19.31 12.25 24.04
C TYR A 123 -20.27 12.41 25.24
N ALA A 124 -19.78 12.89 26.36
CA ALA A 124 -20.61 13.14 27.53
C ALA A 124 -21.71 14.20 27.27
N PHE A 125 -21.37 15.29 26.58
CA PHE A 125 -22.33 16.30 26.17
C PHE A 125 -23.24 15.83 25.05
N TRP A 126 -22.67 15.14 24.05
CA TRP A 126 -23.40 14.64 22.89
C TRP A 126 -24.42 13.56 23.27
N GLY A 127 -24.07 12.67 24.21
CA GLY A 127 -24.89 11.54 24.63
C GLY A 127 -26.01 11.91 25.62
N GLU A 128 -25.89 13.03 26.37
CA GLU A 128 -26.87 13.43 27.37
C GLU A 128 -27.98 14.29 26.76
N ALA A 129 -29.23 13.77 26.80
CA ALA A 129 -30.39 14.43 26.18
C ALA A 129 -30.61 15.87 26.63
N SER A 130 -30.34 16.15 27.92
CA SER A 130 -30.47 17.49 28.54
C SER A 130 -29.41 18.49 28.06
N SER A 131 -28.28 18.02 27.57
CA SER A 131 -27.15 18.85 27.11
C SER A 131 -27.04 19.00 25.61
N ARG A 132 -27.89 18.31 24.81
CA ARG A 132 -27.80 18.33 23.34
C ARG A 132 -28.00 19.71 22.74
N GLN A 133 -28.93 20.50 23.25
CA GLN A 133 -29.17 21.86 22.74
C GLN A 133 -27.95 22.75 23.03
N GLU A 134 -27.40 22.69 24.24
CA GLU A 134 -26.19 23.44 24.60
C GLU A 134 -24.98 23.00 23.76
N TYR A 135 -24.86 21.69 23.50
CA TYR A 135 -23.82 21.18 22.60
C TYR A 135 -23.97 21.76 21.19
N TYR A 136 -25.18 21.70 20.63
CA TYR A 136 -25.46 22.20 19.29
C TYR A 136 -25.21 23.70 19.17
N ASP A 137 -25.60 24.49 20.19
CA ASP A 137 -25.41 25.94 20.21
C ASP A 137 -23.91 26.34 20.27
N ILE A 138 -23.05 25.49 20.86
CA ILE A 138 -21.62 25.75 21.04
C ILE A 138 -20.79 25.15 19.91
N CYS A 139 -21.09 23.93 19.50
CA CYS A 139 -20.26 23.09 18.64
C CYS A 139 -20.85 22.90 17.24
N GLY A 140 -22.18 22.97 17.07
CA GLY A 140 -22.85 22.61 15.82
C GLY A 140 -22.34 23.38 14.61
N GLN A 141 -22.08 24.67 14.73
CA GLN A 141 -21.50 25.49 13.64
C GLN A 141 -20.06 25.05 13.30
N LYS A 142 -19.30 24.54 14.28
CA LYS A 142 -17.92 24.09 14.05
C LYS A 142 -17.88 22.67 13.49
N ASP A 143 -18.79 21.81 13.93
CA ASP A 143 -18.99 20.47 13.37
C ASP A 143 -19.38 20.59 11.88
N GLU A 144 -20.29 21.51 11.55
CA GLU A 144 -20.66 21.83 10.18
C GLU A 144 -19.46 22.39 9.40
N SER A 145 -18.69 23.33 9.98
CA SER A 145 -17.50 23.90 9.36
C SER A 145 -16.42 22.85 9.11
N PHE A 146 -16.27 21.88 10.00
CA PHE A 146 -15.37 20.74 9.82
C PHE A 146 -15.84 19.85 8.66
N ALA A 147 -17.10 19.47 8.63
CA ALA A 147 -17.67 18.65 7.56
C ALA A 147 -17.56 19.32 6.19
N VAL A 148 -17.86 20.64 6.13
CA VAL A 148 -17.70 21.45 4.91
C VAL A 148 -16.23 21.50 4.47
N LEU A 149 -15.29 21.71 5.40
CA LEU A 149 -13.86 21.72 5.09
C LEU A 149 -13.39 20.39 4.51
N VAL A 150 -13.78 19.27 5.13
CA VAL A 150 -13.43 17.94 4.63
C VAL A 150 -14.00 17.72 3.23
N ARG A 151 -15.27 18.07 3.02
CA ARG A 151 -15.93 17.95 1.72
C ARG A 151 -15.21 18.78 0.64
N GLU A 152 -14.90 20.05 0.91
CA GLU A 152 -14.18 20.94 -0.02
C GLU A 152 -12.80 20.38 -0.41
N LEU A 153 -12.07 19.79 0.55
CA LEU A 153 -10.78 19.14 0.29
C LEU A 153 -10.93 17.91 -0.60
N ILE A 154 -11.94 17.07 -0.35
CA ILE A 154 -12.23 15.89 -1.17
C ILE A 154 -12.69 16.30 -2.57
N GLU A 155 -13.58 17.28 -2.69
CA GLU A 155 -14.05 17.82 -3.99
C GLU A 155 -12.87 18.35 -4.83
N ARG A 156 -11.98 19.11 -4.20
CA ARG A 156 -10.77 19.57 -4.87
C ARG A 156 -9.88 18.43 -5.32
N LEU A 157 -9.71 17.41 -4.48
CA LEU A 157 -8.91 16.23 -4.81
C LEU A 157 -9.51 15.42 -5.97
N ILE A 158 -10.84 15.29 -6.04
CA ILE A 158 -11.57 14.68 -7.16
C ILE A 158 -11.28 15.43 -8.46
N LEU A 159 -11.33 16.77 -8.44
CA LEU A 159 -11.01 17.60 -9.59
C LEU A 159 -9.55 17.43 -10.03
N ASP A 160 -8.61 17.51 -9.09
CA ASP A 160 -7.16 17.38 -9.35
C ASP A 160 -6.80 15.98 -9.90
N THR A 161 -7.58 14.96 -9.58
CA THR A 161 -7.36 13.58 -10.06
C THR A 161 -8.23 13.19 -11.26
N SER A 162 -9.06 14.09 -11.75
CA SER A 162 -9.98 13.86 -12.89
C SER A 162 -10.87 12.62 -12.70
N GLN A 163 -11.47 12.46 -11.51
CA GLN A 163 -12.34 11.33 -11.15
C GLN A 163 -13.78 11.81 -10.85
N PRO A 164 -14.50 12.40 -11.82
CA PRO A 164 -15.81 13.05 -11.61
C PRO A 164 -16.93 12.06 -11.20
N GLN A 165 -16.68 10.75 -11.28
CA GLN A 165 -17.64 9.71 -10.85
C GLN A 165 -17.66 9.50 -9.33
N LEU A 166 -16.72 10.09 -8.58
CA LEU A 166 -16.68 9.95 -7.13
C LEU A 166 -17.62 10.95 -6.46
N ASP A 167 -18.29 10.50 -5.41
CA ASP A 167 -19.17 11.33 -4.59
C ASP A 167 -18.39 12.00 -3.44
N PRO A 168 -18.20 13.33 -3.47
CA PRO A 168 -17.45 14.02 -2.43
C PRO A 168 -18.14 13.98 -1.06
N ASP A 169 -19.48 13.99 -1.00
CA ASP A 169 -20.24 13.97 0.23
C ASP A 169 -20.12 12.60 0.92
N GLY A 170 -20.30 11.51 0.17
CA GLY A 170 -20.14 10.16 0.69
C GLY A 170 -18.71 9.87 1.17
N ILE A 171 -17.70 10.36 0.45
CA ILE A 171 -16.29 10.18 0.83
C ILE A 171 -15.97 10.98 2.09
N ALA A 172 -16.41 12.24 2.18
CA ALA A 172 -16.20 13.07 3.35
C ALA A 172 -16.86 12.48 4.59
N LEU A 173 -18.13 12.05 4.47
CA LEU A 173 -18.85 11.37 5.55
C LEU A 173 -18.15 10.09 5.99
N GLY A 174 -17.65 9.29 5.05
CA GLY A 174 -16.91 8.07 5.35
C GLY A 174 -15.62 8.34 6.12
N LEU A 175 -14.84 9.37 5.74
CA LEU A 175 -13.63 9.76 6.46
C LEU A 175 -13.95 10.24 7.88
N ILE A 176 -14.95 11.11 8.03
CA ILE A 176 -15.41 11.60 9.33
C ILE A 176 -15.84 10.42 10.20
N GLY A 177 -16.62 9.48 9.65
CA GLY A 177 -17.04 8.27 10.36
C GLY A 177 -15.89 7.42 10.85
N VAL A 178 -14.83 7.24 10.04
CA VAL A 178 -13.61 6.54 10.48
C VAL A 178 -12.93 7.26 11.63
N LEU A 179 -12.80 8.58 11.57
CA LEU A 179 -12.18 9.40 12.62
C LEU A 179 -12.98 9.36 13.92
N GLU A 180 -14.31 9.46 13.85
CA GLU A 180 -15.22 9.36 14.98
C GLU A 180 -15.16 7.99 15.67
N MET A 181 -15.11 6.90 14.90
CA MET A 181 -14.94 5.55 15.47
C MET A 181 -13.61 5.39 16.20
N LEU A 182 -12.54 6.02 15.72
CA LEU A 182 -11.24 6.04 16.40
C LEU A 182 -11.31 6.84 17.71
N TRP A 183 -12.02 7.97 17.73
CA TRP A 183 -12.24 8.72 18.95
C TRP A 183 -13.07 7.93 19.98
N GLN A 184 -14.12 7.22 19.55
CA GLN A 184 -14.87 6.34 20.45
C GLN A 184 -13.97 5.29 21.09
N ASP A 185 -13.08 4.64 20.31
CA ASP A 185 -12.10 3.69 20.84
C ASP A 185 -11.17 4.37 21.88
N PHE A 186 -10.72 5.60 21.64
CA PHE A 186 -9.88 6.36 22.57
C PHE A 186 -10.61 6.69 23.89
N ALA A 187 -11.91 6.98 23.83
CA ALA A 187 -12.70 7.29 25.03
C ALA A 187 -12.74 6.15 26.05
N PHE A 188 -12.59 4.90 25.59
CA PHE A 188 -12.64 3.70 26.43
C PHE A 188 -11.25 3.16 26.83
N ARG A 189 -10.16 3.82 26.42
CA ARG A 189 -8.78 3.39 26.70
C ARG A 189 -8.07 4.34 27.65
N THR A 190 -6.94 3.88 28.19
CA THR A 190 -5.96 4.78 28.80
C THR A 190 -5.03 5.32 27.74
N GLU A 191 -4.39 6.47 27.98
CA GLU A 191 -3.46 7.07 27.02
C GLU A 191 -2.31 6.10 26.63
N ALA A 192 -1.87 5.28 27.58
CA ALA A 192 -0.81 4.29 27.36
C ALA A 192 -1.23 3.14 26.43
N ASP A 193 -2.52 2.85 26.31
CA ASP A 193 -3.05 1.76 25.50
C ASP A 193 -3.42 2.19 24.07
N ILE A 194 -3.30 3.49 23.76
CA ILE A 194 -3.66 4.04 22.43
C ILE A 194 -2.46 3.98 21.49
N ASP A 195 -2.55 3.15 20.46
CA ASP A 195 -1.64 3.20 19.32
C ASP A 195 -2.13 4.24 18.28
N ARG A 196 -1.71 5.49 18.47
CA ARG A 196 -2.08 6.62 17.61
C ARG A 196 -1.57 6.48 16.20
N GLU A 197 -0.40 5.86 16.02
CA GLU A 197 0.15 5.61 14.69
C GLU A 197 -0.68 4.54 13.95
N ALA A 198 -1.16 3.52 14.64
CA ALA A 198 -2.10 2.58 14.04
C ALA A 198 -3.44 3.26 13.68
N ALA A 199 -3.93 4.17 14.52
CA ALA A 199 -5.14 4.95 14.24
C ALA A 199 -4.97 5.83 13.00
N LYS A 200 -3.87 6.58 12.90
CA LYS A 200 -3.52 7.39 11.71
C LYS A 200 -3.42 6.52 10.45
N ARG A 201 -2.76 5.35 10.54
CA ARG A 201 -2.69 4.42 9.40
C ARG A 201 -4.06 3.94 8.92
N ARG A 202 -5.01 3.69 9.85
CA ARG A 202 -6.39 3.28 9.50
C ARG A 202 -7.14 4.40 8.77
N ALA A 203 -7.09 5.62 9.28
CA ALA A 203 -7.70 6.78 8.63
C ALA A 203 -7.08 7.04 7.25
N MET A 204 -5.76 7.00 7.13
CA MET A 204 -5.07 7.16 5.86
C MET A 204 -5.30 5.99 4.89
N ALA A 205 -5.56 4.77 5.39
CA ALA A 205 -5.92 3.62 4.55
C ALA A 205 -7.27 3.84 3.84
N TYR A 206 -8.24 4.46 4.52
CA TYR A 206 -9.50 4.86 3.90
C TYR A 206 -9.27 5.80 2.71
N LEU A 207 -8.50 6.87 2.89
CA LEU A 207 -8.18 7.82 1.82
C LEU A 207 -7.41 7.14 0.66
N ARG A 208 -6.46 6.27 0.98
CA ARG A 208 -5.71 5.51 -0.04
C ARG A 208 -6.58 4.53 -0.83
N SER A 209 -7.59 3.94 -0.22
CA SER A 209 -8.50 3.04 -0.93
C SER A 209 -9.30 3.73 -2.03
N ILE A 210 -9.51 5.04 -1.90
CA ILE A 210 -10.28 5.86 -2.84
C ILE A 210 -9.33 6.60 -3.81
N PHE A 211 -8.22 7.14 -3.29
CA PHE A 211 -7.23 7.93 -4.04
C PHE A 211 -5.82 7.29 -3.96
N PRO A 212 -5.61 6.08 -4.50
CA PRO A 212 -4.35 5.33 -4.32
C PRO A 212 -3.12 6.03 -4.89
N GLY A 213 -3.30 6.90 -5.90
CA GLY A 213 -2.20 7.65 -6.51
C GLY A 213 -1.80 8.93 -5.77
N GLN A 214 -2.61 9.43 -4.85
CA GLN A 214 -2.42 10.73 -4.19
C GLN A 214 -1.88 10.61 -2.78
N PHE A 215 -2.37 9.64 -2.04
CA PHE A 215 -1.85 9.30 -0.71
C PHE A 215 -0.88 8.13 -0.85
N ALA A 216 0.22 8.35 -1.58
CA ALA A 216 1.36 7.44 -1.53
C ALA A 216 1.67 7.17 -0.05
N ALA A 217 1.98 5.92 0.31
CA ALA A 217 2.28 5.59 1.68
C ALA A 217 3.26 6.65 2.20
N SER A 218 2.72 7.61 2.98
CA SER A 218 3.56 8.56 3.71
C SER A 218 4.68 7.73 4.28
N SER A 219 5.91 8.14 4.05
CA SER A 219 7.05 7.53 4.66
C SER A 219 6.77 7.48 6.17
N VAL A 220 6.08 6.42 6.59
CA VAL A 220 6.15 5.98 7.98
C VAL A 220 7.62 5.97 8.26
N PRO A 221 8.12 6.70 9.29
CA PRO A 221 9.54 6.67 9.62
C PRO A 221 9.93 5.20 9.56
N ALA A 222 11.00 4.87 8.83
CA ALA A 222 11.42 3.52 8.51
C ALA A 222 11.67 2.60 9.73
N GLY A 223 11.20 3.00 10.91
CA GLY A 223 11.35 2.35 12.21
C GLY A 223 10.13 1.65 12.78
N SER A 224 8.89 1.82 12.27
CA SER A 224 7.71 1.28 12.98
C SER A 224 6.94 0.16 12.25
N LEU A 225 7.12 -0.03 10.94
CA LEU A 225 6.78 -1.28 10.24
C LEU A 225 8.10 -1.83 9.71
N GLY A 226 8.87 -2.46 10.57
CA GLY A 226 10.15 -3.02 10.22
C GLY A 226 9.98 -4.03 9.09
N GLY A 227 10.37 -3.67 7.86
CA GLY A 227 10.63 -4.64 6.80
C GLY A 227 11.65 -5.70 7.23
N ASP A 228 12.25 -5.51 8.40
CA ASP A 228 13.12 -6.45 9.07
C ASP A 228 12.34 -7.64 9.67
N ARG A 229 11.05 -7.46 9.98
CA ARG A 229 10.24 -8.53 10.58
C ARG A 229 9.52 -9.33 9.50
N ARG A 230 9.59 -10.66 9.58
CA ARG A 230 8.81 -11.54 8.71
C ARG A 230 7.31 -11.36 9.00
N PRO A 231 6.43 -11.31 7.98
CA PRO A 231 4.99 -11.36 8.17
C PRO A 231 4.55 -12.59 8.96
N ALA A 232 3.39 -12.50 9.63
CA ALA A 232 2.82 -13.61 10.38
C ALA A 232 2.51 -14.82 9.48
N GLY A 233 2.56 -16.03 10.03
CA GLY A 233 2.44 -17.28 9.26
C GLY A 233 1.18 -17.43 8.42
N TRP A 234 0.04 -16.89 8.88
CA TRP A 234 -1.22 -16.92 8.15
C TRP A 234 -1.16 -16.25 6.77
N VAL A 235 -0.25 -15.28 6.60
CA VAL A 235 -0.03 -14.51 5.37
C VAL A 235 0.38 -15.41 4.19
N TYR A 236 1.00 -16.52 4.47
CA TYR A 236 1.52 -17.46 3.46
C TYR A 236 0.55 -18.59 3.10
N ALA A 237 -0.66 -18.60 3.70
CA ALA A 237 -1.61 -19.69 3.48
C ALA A 237 -3.07 -19.23 3.32
N ASN A 238 -3.37 -17.95 3.52
CA ASN A 238 -4.74 -17.46 3.55
C ASN A 238 -5.33 -17.25 2.15
N PRO A 239 -6.45 -17.93 1.77
CA PRO A 239 -7.04 -17.82 0.44
C PRO A 239 -7.63 -16.43 0.12
N ARG A 240 -8.18 -15.73 1.13
CA ARG A 240 -8.74 -14.39 0.93
C ARG A 240 -7.63 -13.38 0.66
N LEU A 241 -6.53 -13.46 1.43
CA LEU A 241 -5.36 -12.63 1.19
C LEU A 241 -4.77 -12.88 -0.20
N PHE A 242 -4.68 -14.14 -0.61
CA PHE A 242 -4.23 -14.51 -1.94
C PHE A 242 -5.08 -13.87 -3.06
N ALA A 243 -6.41 -13.81 -2.88
CA ALA A 243 -7.30 -13.13 -3.83
C ALA A 243 -7.01 -11.62 -3.91
N VAL A 244 -6.78 -10.97 -2.76
CA VAL A 244 -6.40 -9.55 -2.69
C VAL A 244 -5.04 -9.31 -3.36
N GLU A 245 -4.04 -10.17 -3.12
CA GLU A 245 -2.73 -10.09 -3.74
C GLU A 245 -2.80 -10.22 -5.27
N ARG A 246 -3.61 -11.14 -5.79
CA ARG A 246 -3.81 -11.30 -7.22
C ARG A 246 -4.34 -10.02 -7.87
N GLU A 247 -5.30 -9.37 -7.23
CA GLU A 247 -5.87 -8.13 -7.72
C GLU A 247 -4.91 -6.94 -7.57
N ALA A 248 -4.32 -6.77 -6.38
CA ALA A 248 -3.52 -5.59 -6.06
C ALA A 248 -2.11 -5.59 -6.69
N LEU A 249 -1.51 -6.78 -6.87
CA LEU A 249 -0.09 -6.90 -7.26
C LEU A 249 0.10 -7.43 -8.68
N PHE A 250 -0.75 -8.35 -9.13
CA PHE A 250 -0.50 -9.09 -10.38
C PHE A 250 -1.36 -8.64 -11.56
N GLN A 251 -2.57 -8.13 -11.31
CA GLN A 251 -3.51 -7.80 -12.38
C GLN A 251 -2.99 -6.71 -13.32
N ASP A 252 -2.29 -5.71 -12.75
CA ASP A 252 -1.69 -4.61 -13.49
C ASP A 252 -0.19 -4.80 -13.77
N ALA A 253 0.41 -5.92 -13.33
CA ALA A 253 1.83 -6.18 -13.51
C ALA A 253 2.13 -6.76 -14.91
N TRP A 254 3.20 -6.27 -15.52
CA TRP A 254 3.75 -6.88 -16.73
C TRP A 254 4.36 -8.24 -16.42
N GLN A 255 3.90 -9.26 -17.11
CA GLN A 255 4.38 -10.64 -16.97
C GLN A 255 5.13 -11.06 -18.24
N LEU A 256 6.24 -11.77 -18.08
CA LEU A 256 6.97 -12.35 -19.20
C LEU A 256 6.16 -13.49 -19.83
N ALA A 257 5.80 -13.34 -21.08
CA ALA A 257 5.05 -14.34 -21.83
C ALA A 257 5.89 -15.15 -22.80
N GLY A 258 7.04 -14.62 -23.26
CA GLY A 258 7.91 -15.31 -24.20
C GLY A 258 8.90 -14.39 -24.89
N HIS A 259 9.38 -14.83 -26.05
CA HIS A 259 10.36 -14.14 -26.84
C HIS A 259 9.92 -14.12 -28.32
N VAL A 260 10.23 -13.05 -29.05
CA VAL A 260 9.79 -12.88 -30.46
C VAL A 260 10.30 -13.98 -31.39
N ALA A 261 11.46 -14.57 -31.10
CA ALA A 261 12.02 -15.68 -31.87
C ALA A 261 11.25 -17.00 -31.71
N GLN A 262 10.36 -17.10 -30.74
CA GLN A 262 9.50 -18.27 -30.56
C GLN A 262 8.23 -18.23 -31.42
N ILE A 263 7.91 -17.06 -31.98
CA ILE A 263 6.78 -16.83 -32.89
C ILE A 263 7.25 -16.01 -34.10
N PRO A 264 8.16 -16.56 -34.92
CA PRO A 264 8.82 -15.81 -36.00
C PRO A 264 7.89 -15.46 -37.18
N THR A 265 6.89 -16.29 -37.48
CA THR A 265 5.99 -16.11 -38.62
C THR A 265 4.54 -15.84 -38.23
N PRO A 266 3.75 -15.14 -39.08
CA PRO A 266 2.31 -14.99 -38.85
C PRO A 266 1.63 -16.35 -38.64
N GLY A 267 0.76 -16.44 -37.64
CA GLY A 267 0.11 -17.67 -37.21
C GLY A 267 0.84 -18.45 -36.12
N ASP A 268 2.13 -18.19 -35.90
CA ASP A 268 2.83 -18.77 -34.75
C ASP A 268 2.28 -18.23 -33.41
N PHE A 269 2.13 -19.11 -32.44
CA PHE A 269 1.59 -18.76 -31.15
C PHE A 269 2.30 -19.40 -29.98
N LEU A 270 2.16 -18.75 -28.79
CA LEU A 270 2.48 -19.26 -27.47
C LEU A 270 1.22 -19.21 -26.60
N ALA A 271 0.89 -20.31 -25.93
CA ALA A 271 -0.12 -20.32 -24.86
C ALA A 271 0.58 -20.45 -23.52
N VAL A 272 0.43 -19.41 -22.68
CA VAL A 272 1.19 -19.24 -21.45
C VAL A 272 0.24 -19.02 -20.27
N ASP A 273 0.41 -19.81 -19.22
CA ASP A 273 -0.23 -19.54 -17.94
C ASP A 273 0.62 -18.55 -17.15
N LEU A 274 0.04 -17.40 -16.82
CA LEU A 274 0.69 -16.33 -16.06
C LEU A 274 0.35 -16.35 -14.57
N GLY A 275 -0.25 -17.45 -14.09
CA GLY A 275 -0.68 -17.63 -12.70
C GLY A 275 -2.01 -16.92 -12.36
N ILE A 276 -2.24 -15.77 -12.95
CA ILE A 276 -3.47 -14.98 -12.76
C ILE A 276 -4.39 -15.01 -13.98
N GLU A 277 -3.82 -15.25 -15.15
CA GLU A 277 -4.51 -15.27 -16.43
C GLU A 277 -3.81 -16.25 -17.38
N ARG A 278 -4.59 -16.85 -18.29
CA ARG A 278 -4.06 -17.64 -19.40
C ARG A 278 -3.98 -16.77 -20.64
N ALA A 279 -2.79 -16.57 -21.16
CA ALA A 279 -2.56 -15.77 -22.35
C ALA A 279 -2.33 -16.65 -23.59
N LEU A 280 -2.94 -16.26 -24.70
CA LEU A 280 -2.60 -16.70 -26.05
C LEU A 280 -1.90 -15.54 -26.74
N VAL A 281 -0.60 -15.69 -26.98
CA VAL A 281 0.24 -14.69 -27.64
C VAL A 281 0.54 -15.19 -29.04
N LEU A 282 0.31 -14.39 -30.05
CA LEU A 282 0.52 -14.81 -31.44
C LEU A 282 1.01 -13.66 -32.33
N ARG A 283 1.54 -14.01 -33.48
CA ARG A 283 1.89 -13.06 -34.54
C ARG A 283 0.74 -12.98 -35.54
N GLU A 284 0.15 -11.81 -35.69
CA GLU A 284 -0.91 -11.57 -36.66
C GLU A 284 -0.36 -11.48 -38.11
N ALA A 285 -1.23 -11.51 -39.12
CA ALA A 285 -0.87 -11.45 -40.53
C ALA A 285 -0.01 -10.23 -40.91
N GLY A 286 -0.20 -9.08 -40.26
CA GLY A 286 0.60 -7.86 -40.41
C GLY A 286 1.94 -7.88 -39.65
N GLY A 287 2.32 -9.01 -39.03
CA GLY A 287 3.58 -9.18 -38.29
C GLY A 287 3.59 -8.64 -36.87
N LYS A 288 2.52 -7.98 -36.42
CA LYS A 288 2.39 -7.48 -35.05
C LYS A 288 2.13 -8.62 -34.07
N VAL A 289 2.74 -8.55 -32.91
CA VAL A 289 2.45 -9.48 -31.81
C VAL A 289 1.22 -9.00 -31.04
N ARG A 290 0.25 -9.90 -30.88
CA ARG A 290 -0.95 -9.68 -30.10
C ARG A 290 -1.07 -10.70 -28.97
N ALA A 291 -1.79 -10.31 -27.92
CA ALA A 291 -2.12 -11.20 -26.83
C ALA A 291 -3.63 -11.18 -26.60
N PHE A 292 -4.19 -12.34 -26.32
CA PHE A 292 -5.60 -12.54 -25.97
C PHE A 292 -5.70 -13.42 -24.75
N ARG A 293 -6.83 -13.35 -24.06
CA ARG A 293 -7.17 -14.34 -23.06
C ARG A 293 -7.35 -15.70 -23.72
N ASN A 294 -6.59 -16.70 -23.27
CA ASN A 294 -6.76 -18.08 -23.76
C ASN A 294 -7.96 -18.73 -23.11
N SER A 295 -9.15 -18.22 -23.43
CA SER A 295 -10.45 -18.70 -22.93
C SER A 295 -11.49 -18.55 -24.01
N CYS A 296 -12.36 -19.55 -24.15
CA CYS A 296 -13.49 -19.48 -25.07
C CYS A 296 -14.50 -18.42 -24.60
N SER A 297 -15.13 -17.72 -25.54
CA SER A 297 -16.15 -16.71 -25.24
C SER A 297 -17.46 -17.31 -24.71
N GLU A 298 -17.73 -18.58 -24.99
CA GLU A 298 -18.96 -19.28 -24.57
C GLU A 298 -18.78 -20.08 -23.28
N ALA A 299 -17.54 -20.47 -22.92
CA ALA A 299 -17.27 -21.24 -21.71
C ALA A 299 -15.83 -21.03 -21.23
N PRO A 300 -15.53 -21.15 -19.93
CA PRO A 300 -14.23 -20.78 -19.34
C PRO A 300 -13.09 -21.81 -19.59
N HIS A 301 -13.21 -22.66 -20.62
CA HIS A 301 -12.11 -23.55 -21.01
C HIS A 301 -11.12 -22.84 -21.94
N ALA A 302 -9.89 -23.35 -22.01
CA ALA A 302 -8.88 -22.82 -22.89
C ALA A 302 -9.23 -23.03 -24.37
N LEU A 303 -8.93 -22.03 -25.22
CA LEU A 303 -9.05 -22.16 -26.69
C LEU A 303 -8.10 -23.23 -27.21
N THR A 304 -6.87 -23.24 -26.68
CA THR A 304 -5.86 -24.25 -26.96
C THR A 304 -5.14 -24.68 -25.68
N THR A 305 -4.81 -25.96 -25.60
CA THR A 305 -3.97 -26.55 -24.54
C THR A 305 -2.52 -26.77 -25.02
N ALA A 306 -2.26 -26.60 -26.31
CA ALA A 306 -0.90 -26.64 -26.86
C ALA A 306 -0.11 -25.42 -26.37
N ARG A 307 1.11 -25.63 -25.88
CA ARG A 307 1.99 -24.56 -25.36
C ARG A 307 2.52 -23.62 -26.45
N ALA A 308 2.70 -24.14 -27.65
CA ALA A 308 3.14 -23.39 -28.82
C ALA A 308 2.70 -24.13 -30.10
N GLY A 309 2.64 -23.43 -31.21
CA GLY A 309 2.29 -24.03 -32.50
C GLY A 309 2.08 -22.97 -33.56
N HIS A 310 1.50 -23.41 -34.68
CA HIS A 310 1.14 -22.56 -35.77
C HIS A 310 -0.33 -22.79 -36.16
N VAL A 311 -1.06 -21.71 -36.42
CA VAL A 311 -2.47 -21.76 -36.86
C VAL A 311 -2.71 -20.67 -37.91
N GLU A 312 -3.51 -20.98 -38.91
CA GLU A 312 -4.03 -19.99 -39.87
C GLU A 312 -5.27 -19.28 -39.29
N VAL A 313 -6.00 -19.97 -38.42
CA VAL A 313 -7.23 -19.54 -37.79
C VAL A 313 -7.24 -20.04 -36.35
N ILE A 314 -7.57 -19.18 -35.42
CA ILE A 314 -7.75 -19.59 -34.00
C ILE A 314 -9.11 -20.30 -33.90
N GLN A 315 -9.11 -21.56 -33.46
CA GLN A 315 -10.33 -22.35 -33.36
C GLN A 315 -10.51 -22.92 -31.96
N CYS A 316 -11.70 -22.74 -31.39
CA CYS A 316 -12.10 -23.44 -30.19
C CYS A 316 -12.43 -24.91 -30.51
N ALA A 317 -11.68 -25.85 -29.95
CA ALA A 317 -11.84 -27.27 -30.21
C ALA A 317 -13.20 -27.84 -29.74
N VAL A 318 -13.86 -27.18 -28.77
CA VAL A 318 -15.13 -27.66 -28.19
C VAL A 318 -16.35 -27.13 -28.96
N HIS A 319 -16.38 -25.81 -29.22
CA HIS A 319 -17.55 -25.15 -29.83
C HIS A 319 -17.37 -24.87 -31.33
N GLY A 320 -16.21 -25.16 -31.90
CA GLY A 320 -15.92 -24.88 -33.31
C GLY A 320 -15.86 -23.39 -33.67
N LEU A 321 -15.86 -22.50 -32.67
CA LEU A 321 -15.76 -21.06 -32.88
C LEU A 321 -14.43 -20.71 -33.53
N GLN A 322 -14.46 -19.91 -34.59
CA GLN A 322 -13.28 -19.48 -35.32
C GLN A 322 -13.04 -17.99 -35.17
N PHE A 323 -11.78 -17.61 -35.06
CA PHE A 323 -11.33 -16.22 -34.94
C PHE A 323 -10.14 -15.99 -35.87
N GLU A 324 -10.07 -14.80 -36.45
CA GLU A 324 -8.92 -14.32 -37.18
C GLU A 324 -7.71 -14.18 -36.25
N LEU A 325 -6.50 -14.06 -36.82
CA LEU A 325 -5.28 -13.85 -36.04
C LEU A 325 -5.28 -12.49 -35.30
N ASP A 326 -6.17 -11.55 -35.66
CA ASP A 326 -6.35 -10.28 -34.96
C ASP A 326 -7.39 -10.38 -33.82
N GLY A 327 -7.97 -11.55 -33.58
CA GLY A 327 -8.92 -11.85 -32.54
C GLY A 327 -10.40 -11.64 -32.94
N ARG A 328 -10.68 -11.13 -34.13
CA ARG A 328 -12.06 -10.96 -34.61
C ARG A 328 -12.68 -12.31 -34.92
N ARG A 329 -13.95 -12.43 -34.57
CA ARG A 329 -14.69 -13.64 -34.85
C ARG A 329 -14.99 -13.79 -36.34
N ARG A 330 -14.86 -15.03 -36.86
CA ARG A 330 -15.38 -15.44 -38.16
C ARG A 330 -16.85 -15.85 -38.06
N GLY A 331 -17.68 -15.38 -39.00
CA GLY A 331 -19.09 -15.81 -39.15
C GLY A 331 -20.14 -14.82 -38.57
N THR A 332 -21.43 -15.16 -38.81
CA THR A 332 -22.55 -14.23 -38.63
C THR A 332 -23.26 -14.30 -37.26
N ARG A 333 -22.86 -15.20 -36.36
CA ARG A 333 -23.44 -15.28 -35.02
C ARG A 333 -22.96 -14.15 -34.11
N ALA A 334 -23.86 -13.53 -33.37
CA ALA A 334 -23.59 -12.43 -32.44
C ALA A 334 -22.89 -12.90 -31.16
N SER A 335 -21.66 -13.37 -31.25
CA SER A 335 -20.81 -13.60 -30.07
C SER A 335 -19.55 -12.75 -30.17
N ALA A 336 -18.97 -12.44 -29.00
CA ALA A 336 -17.88 -11.49 -28.88
C ALA A 336 -16.58 -11.97 -29.52
N ASP A 337 -15.74 -11.04 -29.96
CA ASP A 337 -14.35 -11.23 -30.32
C ASP A 337 -13.54 -11.79 -29.14
N LEU A 338 -12.33 -12.25 -29.38
CA LEU A 338 -11.42 -12.64 -28.31
C LEU A 338 -11.09 -11.44 -27.42
N ARG A 339 -11.11 -11.66 -26.12
CA ARG A 339 -10.74 -10.60 -25.18
C ARG A 339 -9.25 -10.28 -25.28
N PRO A 340 -8.89 -9.05 -25.69
CA PRO A 340 -7.50 -8.66 -25.84
C PRO A 340 -6.85 -8.53 -24.45
N LEU A 341 -5.56 -8.87 -24.39
CA LEU A 341 -4.63 -8.54 -23.33
C LEU A 341 -3.65 -7.50 -23.84
N GLU A 342 -3.17 -6.64 -22.99
CA GLU A 342 -2.16 -5.67 -23.38
C GLU A 342 -0.83 -6.40 -23.59
N SER A 343 -0.18 -6.18 -24.74
CA SER A 343 1.12 -6.77 -25.08
C SER A 343 2.13 -5.70 -25.44
N ARG A 344 3.38 -5.89 -25.01
CA ARG A 344 4.51 -5.02 -25.30
C ARG A 344 5.74 -5.85 -25.61
N ILE A 345 6.53 -5.39 -26.58
CA ILE A 345 7.85 -5.95 -26.85
C ILE A 345 8.88 -5.02 -26.23
N LEU A 346 9.76 -5.59 -25.41
CA LEU A 346 10.88 -4.90 -24.81
C LEU A 346 12.19 -5.62 -25.18
N GLY A 347 13.01 -5.00 -26.03
CA GLY A 347 14.04 -5.73 -26.77
C GLY A 347 13.35 -6.83 -27.59
N ASP A 348 13.68 -8.09 -27.32
CA ASP A 348 13.05 -9.26 -27.95
C ASP A 348 12.08 -10.00 -27.03
N LEU A 349 11.87 -9.53 -25.79
CA LEU A 349 10.97 -10.13 -24.81
C LEU A 349 9.53 -9.68 -25.05
N ILE A 350 8.60 -10.62 -24.97
CA ILE A 350 7.16 -10.35 -25.06
C ILE A 350 6.61 -10.28 -23.64
N LEU A 351 6.10 -9.11 -23.27
CA LEU A 351 5.44 -8.85 -22.01
C LEU A 351 3.93 -8.75 -22.22
N VAL A 352 3.15 -9.30 -21.28
CA VAL A 352 1.69 -9.27 -21.30
C VAL A 352 1.17 -8.77 -19.96
N ARG A 353 0.08 -8.01 -20.00
CA ARG A 353 -0.63 -7.50 -18.83
C ARG A 353 -2.11 -7.84 -18.94
N ALA A 354 -2.71 -8.28 -17.80
CA ALA A 354 -4.09 -8.81 -17.79
C ALA A 354 -5.18 -7.73 -17.75
N THR A 355 -4.85 -6.49 -17.43
CA THR A 355 -5.83 -5.42 -17.18
C THR A 355 -6.47 -4.88 -18.46
N GLU A 356 -7.80 -4.72 -18.39
CA GLU A 356 -8.59 -3.89 -19.33
C GLU A 356 -8.71 -2.43 -18.81
N ARG A 357 -8.37 -2.16 -17.55
CA ARG A 357 -8.47 -0.83 -16.93
C ARG A 357 -7.24 -0.01 -17.29
N ARG A 358 -7.44 1.06 -18.04
CA ARG A 358 -6.47 2.13 -18.22
C ARG A 358 -6.18 2.82 -16.89
N ARG A 359 -5.37 2.23 -16.03
CA ARG A 359 -4.61 2.98 -15.05
C ARG A 359 -3.28 3.33 -15.72
N PRO A 360 -2.95 4.61 -15.88
CA PRO A 360 -1.61 5.02 -16.28
C PRO A 360 -0.68 4.86 -15.07
N SER A 361 -0.35 3.64 -14.68
CA SER A 361 0.81 3.43 -13.81
C SER A 361 2.02 3.22 -14.72
N SER A 362 2.68 4.31 -15.04
CA SER A 362 4.03 4.30 -15.64
C SER A 362 5.02 3.50 -14.80
N GLU A 363 4.78 3.36 -13.51
CA GLU A 363 5.70 2.73 -12.55
C GLU A 363 6.03 1.27 -12.83
N GLY A 364 5.08 0.45 -13.31
CA GLY A 364 5.35 -0.96 -13.62
C GLY A 364 6.13 -1.17 -14.94
N VAL A 365 6.07 -0.21 -15.85
CA VAL A 365 6.81 -0.23 -17.12
C VAL A 365 8.25 0.22 -16.90
N ASP A 366 8.47 1.18 -16.03
CA ASP A 366 9.78 1.78 -15.77
C ASP A 366 10.78 0.74 -15.23
N ALA A 367 10.29 -0.23 -14.43
CA ALA A 367 11.12 -1.31 -13.93
C ALA A 367 11.71 -2.20 -15.03
N TRP A 368 10.89 -2.58 -16.02
CA TRP A 368 11.35 -3.36 -17.16
C TRP A 368 12.21 -2.52 -18.11
N LEU A 369 11.98 -1.21 -18.22
CA LEU A 369 12.80 -0.30 -19.02
C LEU A 369 14.22 -0.17 -18.45
N ASP A 370 14.36 -0.21 -17.13
CA ASP A 370 15.68 -0.20 -16.47
C ASP A 370 16.50 -1.46 -16.77
N PHE A 371 15.85 -2.58 -17.01
CA PHE A 371 16.52 -3.81 -17.45
C PHE A 371 16.98 -3.72 -18.90
N SER A 372 16.20 -3.09 -19.79
CA SER A 372 16.45 -2.84 -21.22
C SER A 372 17.33 -3.91 -21.90
N PRO A 373 16.79 -5.12 -22.14
CA PRO A 373 17.57 -6.17 -22.80
C PRO A 373 17.96 -5.71 -24.20
N THR A 374 19.22 -5.95 -24.57
CA THR A 374 19.71 -5.63 -25.90
C THR A 374 18.95 -6.45 -26.97
N PRO A 375 18.51 -5.87 -28.09
CA PRO A 375 17.97 -6.63 -29.19
C PRO A 375 18.98 -7.65 -29.74
N GLY A 376 18.49 -8.74 -30.34
CA GLY A 376 19.35 -9.82 -30.90
C GLY A 376 19.62 -10.94 -29.89
N THR A 377 18.88 -10.99 -28.81
CA THR A 377 18.93 -12.11 -27.85
C THR A 377 18.25 -13.35 -28.45
N ARG A 378 18.63 -14.53 -27.97
CA ARG A 378 18.01 -15.81 -28.36
C ARG A 378 17.67 -16.65 -27.15
N PRO A 379 16.48 -17.27 -27.09
CA PRO A 379 16.17 -18.21 -26.06
C PRO A 379 17.06 -19.44 -26.17
N LEU A 380 17.61 -19.89 -25.04
CA LEU A 380 18.48 -21.05 -24.97
C LEU A 380 17.71 -22.37 -25.09
N ASP A 381 16.48 -22.41 -24.56
CA ASP A 381 15.61 -23.59 -24.55
C ASP A 381 14.17 -23.20 -24.20
N PRO A 382 13.18 -24.08 -24.32
CA PRO A 382 11.90 -23.90 -23.67
C PRO A 382 12.07 -23.64 -22.17
N PRO A 383 11.20 -22.79 -21.55
CA PRO A 383 11.33 -22.50 -20.14
C PRO A 383 11.23 -23.75 -19.27
N MET A 384 12.11 -23.84 -18.28
CA MET A 384 12.02 -24.87 -17.25
C MET A 384 10.95 -24.49 -16.23
N GLU A 385 10.09 -25.45 -15.88
CA GLU A 385 9.05 -25.26 -14.86
C GLU A 385 9.27 -26.21 -13.68
N THR A 386 9.18 -25.65 -12.48
CA THR A 386 9.30 -26.39 -11.20
C THR A 386 8.15 -25.98 -10.28
N ALA A 387 7.27 -26.92 -9.95
CA ALA A 387 6.25 -26.70 -8.94
C ALA A 387 6.90 -26.65 -7.54
N VAL A 388 6.43 -25.73 -6.70
CA VAL A 388 6.92 -25.53 -5.34
C VAL A 388 5.73 -25.46 -4.39
N ALA A 389 5.76 -26.30 -3.35
CA ALA A 389 4.76 -26.33 -2.29
C ALA A 389 5.03 -25.21 -1.26
N ALA A 390 5.15 -23.99 -1.74
CA ALA A 390 5.32 -22.80 -0.92
C ALA A 390 4.68 -21.56 -1.57
N ASP A 391 4.34 -20.60 -0.73
CA ASP A 391 3.80 -19.33 -1.15
C ASP A 391 4.84 -18.53 -1.96
N TRP A 392 4.40 -17.82 -2.97
CA TRP A 392 5.25 -17.05 -3.89
C TRP A 392 6.13 -16.01 -3.16
N LYS A 393 5.62 -15.44 -2.06
CA LYS A 393 6.38 -14.48 -1.24
C LYS A 393 7.58 -15.14 -0.57
N LEU A 394 7.41 -16.35 -0.02
CA LEU A 394 8.51 -17.09 0.60
C LEU A 394 9.61 -17.46 -0.41
N VAL A 395 9.22 -17.81 -1.63
CA VAL A 395 10.17 -18.10 -2.70
C VAL A 395 11.04 -16.87 -2.97
N ILE A 396 10.41 -15.70 -3.11
CA ILE A 396 11.13 -14.43 -3.35
C ILE A 396 11.95 -14.02 -2.14
N GLU A 397 11.39 -14.13 -0.93
CA GLU A 397 12.11 -13.84 0.30
C GLU A 397 13.39 -14.67 0.45
N GLN A 398 13.31 -15.95 0.23
CA GLN A 398 14.46 -16.87 0.29
C GLN A 398 15.53 -16.49 -0.75
N TRP A 399 15.10 -16.13 -1.94
CA TRP A 399 16.02 -15.69 -2.98
C TRP A 399 16.72 -14.37 -2.61
N LEU A 400 15.98 -13.37 -2.13
CA LEU A 400 16.51 -12.08 -1.71
C LEU A 400 17.45 -12.21 -0.50
N GLU A 401 17.15 -13.13 0.42
CA GLU A 401 18.00 -13.44 1.57
C GLU A 401 19.33 -14.08 1.15
N SER A 402 19.26 -15.09 0.26
CA SER A 402 20.45 -15.79 -0.25
C SER A 402 21.40 -14.87 -1.02
N MET A 403 20.89 -13.81 -1.62
CA MET A 403 21.68 -12.82 -2.33
C MET A 403 22.52 -11.93 -1.41
N SER A 404 22.15 -11.83 -0.14
CA SER A 404 22.82 -10.97 0.83
C SER A 404 24.03 -11.67 1.48
N THR A 405 24.06 -12.98 1.45
CA THR A 405 25.17 -13.78 1.96
C THR A 405 26.21 -13.91 0.87
N GLY A 406 27.29 -13.15 0.96
CA GLY A 406 28.41 -13.23 0.00
C GLY A 406 28.66 -11.99 -0.85
N LEU A 407 27.90 -10.92 -0.68
CA LEU A 407 28.18 -9.64 -1.34
C LEU A 407 29.26 -8.85 -0.58
N PRO A 408 30.27 -8.25 -1.30
CA PRO A 408 31.21 -7.33 -0.69
C PRO A 408 30.47 -6.13 -0.06
N ALA A 409 31.02 -5.58 1.03
CA ALA A 409 30.43 -4.43 1.73
C ALA A 409 30.17 -3.21 0.81
N ALA A 410 30.99 -3.03 -0.22
CA ALA A 410 30.82 -1.98 -1.23
C ALA A 410 29.56 -2.14 -2.11
N ALA A 411 29.06 -3.35 -2.31
CA ALA A 411 27.84 -3.59 -3.10
C ALA A 411 26.56 -3.20 -2.35
N ARG A 412 26.64 -2.88 -1.06
CA ARG A 412 25.49 -2.50 -0.22
C ARG A 412 25.13 -1.01 -0.30
N GLN A 413 25.92 -0.18 -0.95
CA GLN A 413 25.76 1.29 -0.94
C GLN A 413 24.87 1.89 -2.04
N GLY A 414 24.30 1.09 -2.94
CA GLY A 414 23.62 1.57 -4.14
C GLY A 414 22.08 1.65 -4.09
N TRP A 415 21.44 1.66 -2.93
CA TRP A 415 19.98 1.71 -2.83
C TRP A 415 19.47 3.15 -2.90
N SER A 416 18.94 3.60 -4.05
CA SER A 416 18.10 4.79 -4.14
C SER A 416 16.62 4.42 -4.03
N ALA A 417 15.78 5.32 -3.55
CA ALA A 417 14.34 5.12 -3.41
C ALA A 417 13.62 4.79 -4.74
N ARG A 418 14.24 5.03 -5.88
CA ARG A 418 13.79 4.62 -7.21
C ARG A 418 14.25 3.23 -7.63
N ALA A 419 15.17 2.62 -6.89
CA ALA A 419 15.79 1.34 -7.22
C ALA A 419 15.17 0.16 -6.47
N TYR A 420 13.85 0.09 -6.37
CA TYR A 420 13.15 -1.11 -5.90
C TYR A 420 13.48 -2.38 -6.70
N HIS A 421 14.26 -2.23 -7.77
CA HIS A 421 14.42 -3.22 -8.82
C HIS A 421 15.87 -3.63 -9.04
N ARG A 422 16.85 -2.99 -8.40
CA ARG A 422 18.26 -3.18 -8.78
C ARG A 422 19.13 -3.64 -7.61
N LEU A 423 19.49 -4.92 -7.64
CA LEU A 423 20.57 -5.50 -6.83
C LEU A 423 21.79 -5.67 -7.72
N LEU A 424 22.80 -4.86 -7.50
CA LEU A 424 24.08 -5.01 -8.20
C LEU A 424 24.99 -5.90 -7.35
N ALA A 425 25.33 -7.08 -7.88
CA ALA A 425 26.44 -7.88 -7.38
C ALA A 425 27.55 -7.85 -8.41
N SER A 426 28.72 -7.34 -8.05
CA SER A 426 29.91 -7.45 -8.85
C SER A 426 30.69 -8.70 -8.41
N ALA A 427 30.86 -9.67 -9.30
CA ALA A 427 31.77 -10.79 -9.08
C ALA A 427 33.17 -10.41 -9.55
N VAL A 428 34.19 -11.01 -8.93
CA VAL A 428 35.61 -10.66 -9.06
C VAL A 428 36.17 -10.77 -10.51
N ASN A 429 35.49 -11.47 -11.41
CA ASN A 429 35.95 -11.71 -12.81
C ASN A 429 34.87 -11.53 -13.88
N GLY A 430 33.86 -10.69 -13.67
CA GLY A 430 32.82 -10.38 -14.65
C GLY A 430 31.67 -9.59 -14.04
N VAL A 431 31.00 -8.75 -14.86
CA VAL A 431 29.85 -7.98 -14.38
C VAL A 431 28.65 -8.92 -14.28
N TRP A 432 28.36 -9.37 -13.09
CA TRP A 432 27.13 -10.05 -12.76
C TRP A 432 26.17 -9.04 -12.17
N GLN A 433 24.99 -8.95 -12.76
CA GLN A 433 23.92 -8.12 -12.20
C GLN A 433 22.76 -9.03 -11.80
N ARG A 434 22.18 -8.77 -10.65
CA ARG A 434 20.95 -9.39 -10.20
C ARG A 434 19.92 -8.31 -10.01
N LEU A 435 18.76 -8.50 -10.63
CA LEU A 435 17.67 -7.54 -10.61
C LEU A 435 16.43 -8.22 -10.07
N PHE A 436 15.68 -7.53 -9.25
CA PHE A 436 14.32 -7.91 -8.89
C PHE A 436 13.35 -6.96 -9.56
N LEU A 437 12.48 -7.47 -10.40
CA LEU A 437 11.38 -6.73 -11.00
C LEU A 437 10.07 -7.17 -10.36
N ALA A 438 9.49 -6.27 -9.58
CA ALA A 438 8.23 -6.53 -8.90
C ALA A 438 7.10 -6.85 -9.88
N PRO A 439 6.14 -7.71 -9.51
CA PRO A 439 6.08 -8.36 -8.20
C PRO A 439 6.88 -9.67 -8.09
N ASN A 440 7.31 -10.28 -9.22
CA ASN A 440 7.66 -11.70 -9.22
C ASN A 440 8.75 -12.14 -10.20
N HIS A 441 9.54 -11.20 -10.76
CA HIS A 441 10.63 -11.55 -11.70
C HIS A 441 12.00 -11.31 -11.06
N LEU A 442 12.86 -12.30 -11.18
CA LEU A 442 14.22 -12.29 -10.68
C LEU A 442 15.16 -12.50 -11.87
N ILE A 443 16.06 -11.58 -12.14
CA ILE A 443 16.93 -11.59 -13.31
C ILE A 443 18.38 -11.70 -12.86
N GLU A 444 19.10 -12.63 -13.49
CA GLU A 444 20.55 -12.74 -13.38
C GLU A 444 21.17 -12.44 -14.75
N VAL A 445 21.92 -11.34 -14.83
CA VAL A 445 22.65 -10.94 -16.03
C VAL A 445 24.09 -11.42 -15.92
N ARG A 446 24.57 -12.06 -16.96
CA ARG A 446 25.93 -12.56 -17.14
C ARG A 446 26.54 -11.91 -18.39
N PRO A 447 27.88 -11.95 -18.56
CA PRO A 447 28.52 -11.38 -19.74
C PRO A 447 28.05 -11.97 -21.07
N ASP A 448 27.59 -13.23 -21.08
CA ASP A 448 27.20 -14.03 -22.26
C ASP A 448 25.68 -14.19 -22.43
N GLY A 449 24.88 -13.70 -21.43
CA GLY A 449 23.43 -13.87 -21.46
C GLY A 449 22.77 -13.49 -20.16
N PHE A 450 21.50 -13.83 -20.03
CA PHE A 450 20.75 -13.62 -18.81
C PHE A 450 19.72 -14.72 -18.56
N THR A 451 19.33 -14.87 -17.32
CA THR A 451 18.28 -15.79 -16.90
C THR A 451 17.19 -15.01 -16.18
N ILE A 452 15.94 -15.25 -16.54
CA ILE A 452 14.77 -14.70 -15.85
C ILE A 452 14.07 -15.84 -15.13
N LEU A 453 13.94 -15.72 -13.82
CA LEU A 453 13.12 -16.59 -13.00
C LEU A 453 11.82 -15.85 -12.67
N GLN A 454 10.70 -16.38 -13.16
CA GLN A 454 9.36 -15.88 -12.88
C GLN A 454 8.71 -16.75 -11.80
N VAL A 455 8.29 -16.15 -10.71
CA VAL A 455 7.60 -16.83 -9.61
C VAL A 455 6.11 -16.62 -9.76
N LEU A 456 5.40 -17.63 -10.24
CA LEU A 456 3.97 -17.56 -10.53
C LEU A 456 3.16 -18.09 -9.34
N PRO A 457 2.24 -17.29 -8.78
CA PRO A 457 1.34 -17.72 -7.72
C PRO A 457 0.25 -18.65 -8.29
N LEU A 458 0.20 -19.89 -7.85
CA LEU A 458 -0.84 -20.85 -8.26
C LEU A 458 -1.98 -20.99 -7.25
N GLY A 459 -1.75 -20.56 -6.02
CA GLY A 459 -2.69 -20.64 -4.91
C GLY A 459 -1.99 -20.37 -3.58
N PRO A 460 -2.75 -20.31 -2.47
CA PRO A 460 -2.16 -20.21 -1.15
C PRO A 460 -1.16 -21.35 -0.91
N GLY A 461 0.07 -21.01 -0.53
CA GLY A 461 1.12 -21.99 -0.29
C GLY A 461 1.57 -22.80 -1.51
N ARG A 462 1.28 -22.33 -2.74
CA ARG A 462 1.64 -23.02 -3.98
C ARG A 462 2.13 -22.08 -5.05
N SER A 463 3.28 -22.36 -5.64
CA SER A 463 3.89 -21.54 -6.68
C SER A 463 4.45 -22.39 -7.84
N LEU A 464 4.64 -21.75 -8.96
CA LEU A 464 5.37 -22.31 -10.11
C LEU A 464 6.60 -21.44 -10.38
N LEU A 465 7.77 -22.00 -10.37
CA LEU A 465 8.98 -21.36 -10.85
C LEU A 465 9.11 -21.63 -12.34
N ARG A 466 9.13 -20.57 -13.15
CA ARG A 466 9.38 -20.66 -14.58
C ARG A 466 10.69 -19.93 -14.89
N GLN A 467 11.67 -20.69 -15.36
CA GLN A 467 13.00 -20.17 -15.65
C GLN A 467 13.21 -20.09 -17.16
N HIS A 468 13.58 -18.90 -17.62
CA HIS A 468 13.93 -18.59 -19.01
C HIS A 468 15.43 -18.27 -19.09
N GLY A 469 16.14 -18.90 -20.02
CA GLY A 469 17.54 -18.59 -20.33
C GLY A 469 17.67 -17.93 -21.70
N TYR A 470 18.50 -16.89 -21.79
CA TYR A 470 18.76 -16.14 -23.03
C TYR A 470 20.25 -15.95 -23.26
N SER A 471 20.67 -16.08 -24.52
CA SER A 471 22.02 -15.75 -24.99
C SER A 471 22.05 -14.35 -25.62
N LEU A 472 23.11 -13.59 -25.35
CA LEU A 472 23.32 -12.25 -25.91
C LEU A 472 24.00 -12.27 -27.28
N CYS A 473 24.52 -13.41 -27.74
CA CYS A 473 25.26 -13.53 -28.98
C CYS A 473 24.96 -14.84 -29.72
N GLU A 474 25.27 -14.88 -31.02
CA GLU A 474 25.34 -16.12 -31.77
C GLU A 474 26.59 -16.89 -31.31
N ALA A 475 26.41 -17.65 -30.25
CA ALA A 475 27.49 -18.48 -29.74
C ALA A 475 27.62 -19.76 -30.59
N GLU A 476 28.85 -20.23 -30.80
CA GLU A 476 29.12 -21.55 -31.37
C GLU A 476 28.48 -22.66 -30.49
N ARG A 477 28.25 -23.82 -31.10
CA ARG A 477 27.58 -24.96 -30.47
C ARG A 477 28.13 -25.32 -29.06
N PRO A 478 29.47 -25.37 -28.82
CA PRO A 478 30.00 -25.64 -27.48
C PRO A 478 29.68 -24.55 -26.47
N ALA A 479 29.76 -23.28 -26.86
CA ALA A 479 29.43 -22.15 -25.97
C ALA A 479 27.93 -22.13 -25.63
N ARG A 480 27.04 -22.41 -26.60
CA ARG A 480 25.59 -22.53 -26.33
C ARG A 480 25.29 -23.68 -25.37
N ALA A 481 25.98 -24.81 -25.52
CA ALA A 481 25.83 -25.94 -24.58
C ALA A 481 26.28 -25.56 -23.15
N ALA A 482 27.40 -24.82 -23.03
CA ALA A 482 27.87 -24.32 -21.74
C ALA A 482 26.89 -23.31 -21.11
N GLN A 483 26.35 -22.36 -21.89
CA GLN A 483 25.33 -21.41 -21.47
C GLN A 483 24.03 -22.11 -21.00
N TYR A 484 23.59 -23.10 -21.75
CA TYR A 484 22.44 -23.93 -21.40
C TYR A 484 22.63 -24.66 -20.09
N LEU A 485 23.79 -25.30 -19.88
CA LEU A 485 24.12 -25.99 -18.64
C LEU A 485 24.21 -25.00 -17.47
N ALA A 486 24.82 -23.82 -17.68
CA ALA A 486 24.91 -22.77 -16.68
C ALA A 486 23.52 -22.24 -16.29
N ALA A 487 22.61 -22.05 -17.26
CA ALA A 487 21.23 -21.65 -16.98
C ALA A 487 20.50 -22.70 -16.16
N ARG A 488 20.69 -23.99 -16.42
CA ARG A 488 20.09 -25.10 -15.66
C ARG A 488 20.70 -25.30 -14.27
N GLN A 489 21.87 -24.79 -14.02
CA GLN A 489 22.55 -24.87 -12.73
C GLN A 489 22.21 -23.68 -11.82
N SER A 490 21.19 -22.88 -12.15
CA SER A 490 20.75 -21.79 -11.28
C SER A 490 20.58 -22.29 -9.83
N PRO A 491 21.18 -21.65 -8.85
CA PRO A 491 21.12 -22.09 -7.46
C PRO A 491 19.68 -22.14 -6.91
N PHE A 492 18.73 -21.46 -7.57
CA PHE A 492 17.36 -21.28 -7.07
C PHE A 492 16.40 -22.34 -7.56
N THR A 493 16.69 -23.00 -8.65
CA THR A 493 15.89 -24.15 -9.17
C THR A 493 16.45 -25.49 -8.74
N ARG A 494 17.57 -25.49 -8.02
CA ARG A 494 18.13 -26.73 -7.46
C ARG A 494 17.14 -27.32 -6.44
N ARG A 495 16.98 -28.65 -6.48
CA ARG A 495 16.11 -29.40 -5.60
C ARG A 495 16.34 -29.06 -4.12
N ALA A 496 17.59 -28.83 -3.72
CA ALA A 496 17.93 -28.43 -2.34
C ALA A 496 17.35 -27.07 -1.96
N ALA A 497 17.39 -26.05 -2.85
CA ALA A 497 16.83 -24.73 -2.59
C ALA A 497 15.31 -24.78 -2.50
N VAL A 498 14.66 -25.51 -3.39
CA VAL A 498 13.21 -25.73 -3.36
C VAL A 498 12.81 -26.41 -2.04
N ALA A 499 13.54 -27.47 -1.62
CA ALA A 499 13.26 -28.17 -0.38
C ALA A 499 13.38 -27.26 0.87
N VAL A 500 14.31 -26.30 0.88
CA VAL A 500 14.43 -25.33 1.99
C VAL A 500 13.20 -24.43 2.05
N VAL A 501 12.72 -23.91 0.92
CA VAL A 501 11.52 -23.04 0.89
C VAL A 501 10.27 -23.81 1.31
N GLU A 502 10.09 -25.03 0.84
CA GLU A 502 8.97 -25.90 1.22
C GLU A 502 9.01 -26.27 2.70
N SER A 503 10.21 -26.57 3.23
CA SER A 503 10.40 -26.80 4.67
C SER A 503 10.06 -25.55 5.49
N THR A 504 10.45 -24.36 5.00
CA THR A 504 10.11 -23.08 5.65
C THR A 504 8.60 -22.84 5.66
N GLN A 505 7.92 -23.05 4.53
CA GLN A 505 6.45 -22.98 4.44
C GLN A 505 5.79 -23.88 5.47
N ASN A 506 6.21 -25.14 5.54
CA ASN A 506 5.68 -26.11 6.49
C ASN A 506 5.97 -25.71 7.95
N GLY A 507 7.19 -25.25 8.24
CA GLY A 507 7.56 -24.76 9.57
C GLY A 507 6.68 -23.60 10.04
N ILE A 508 6.43 -22.63 9.17
CA ILE A 508 5.62 -21.44 9.49
C ILE A 508 4.14 -21.80 9.61
N VAL A 509 3.59 -22.49 8.60
CA VAL A 509 2.14 -22.67 8.48
C VAL A 509 1.64 -23.84 9.34
N THR A 510 2.35 -24.97 9.34
CA THR A 510 1.92 -26.18 10.04
C THR A 510 2.33 -26.17 11.51
N PHE A 511 3.55 -25.70 11.80
CA PHE A 511 4.10 -25.75 13.16
C PHE A 511 4.09 -24.40 13.88
N GLY A 512 3.68 -23.32 13.20
CA GLY A 512 3.61 -21.98 13.80
C GLY A 512 4.98 -21.41 14.18
N HIS A 513 6.06 -21.86 13.54
CA HIS A 513 7.40 -21.37 13.82
C HIS A 513 7.51 -19.88 13.45
N GLU A 514 7.87 -19.05 14.40
CA GLU A 514 8.18 -17.66 14.18
C GLU A 514 9.69 -17.50 13.93
N ALA A 515 10.07 -16.53 13.09
CA ALA A 515 11.47 -16.17 12.92
C ALA A 515 12.03 -15.60 14.23
N ALA A 516 13.28 -15.93 14.54
CA ALA A 516 13.96 -15.40 15.72
C ALA A 516 13.88 -13.86 15.74
N GLN A 517 13.46 -13.30 16.86
CA GLN A 517 13.44 -11.86 17.07
C GLN A 517 14.90 -11.35 17.08
N GLY A 518 15.22 -10.38 16.19
CA GLY A 518 16.54 -9.72 16.16
C GLY A 518 17.40 -10.03 14.93
N ALA A 519 17.01 -10.93 14.05
CA ALA A 519 17.68 -11.07 12.76
C ALA A 519 17.26 -9.91 11.84
N HIS A 520 18.18 -8.97 11.58
CA HIS A 520 17.94 -7.92 10.58
C HIS A 520 17.80 -8.54 9.19
N ALA A 521 16.68 -8.27 8.54
CA ALA A 521 16.49 -8.68 7.16
C ALA A 521 17.53 -7.99 6.26
N ALA A 522 17.98 -8.71 5.24
CA ALA A 522 18.80 -8.09 4.21
C ALA A 522 18.08 -6.87 3.61
N PRO A 523 18.80 -5.80 3.23
CA PRO A 523 18.19 -4.57 2.74
C PRO A 523 17.19 -4.78 1.60
N ALA A 524 17.48 -5.73 0.71
CA ALA A 524 16.60 -6.12 -0.40
C ALA A 524 15.30 -6.77 0.07
N LEU A 525 15.41 -7.68 1.02
CA LEU A 525 14.28 -8.36 1.63
C LEU A 525 13.40 -7.37 2.42
N ALA A 526 14.03 -6.49 3.18
CA ALA A 526 13.32 -5.44 3.90
C ALA A 526 12.58 -4.48 2.95
N ALA A 527 13.18 -4.11 1.81
CA ALA A 527 12.56 -3.29 0.78
C ALA A 527 11.36 -4.00 0.12
N PHE A 528 11.51 -5.27 -0.24
CA PHE A 528 10.43 -6.09 -0.78
C PHE A 528 9.23 -6.17 0.16
N ARG A 529 9.46 -6.48 1.44
CA ARG A 529 8.39 -6.54 2.46
C ARG A 529 7.71 -5.19 2.66
N ARG A 530 8.45 -4.09 2.70
CA ARG A 530 7.86 -2.74 2.77
C ARG A 530 6.96 -2.43 1.57
N GLN A 531 7.40 -2.79 0.36
CA GLN A 531 6.60 -2.59 -0.85
C GLN A 531 5.32 -3.42 -0.82
N LEU A 532 5.40 -4.69 -0.42
CA LEU A 532 4.22 -5.53 -0.25
C LEU A 532 3.24 -4.95 0.78
N LEU A 533 3.74 -4.50 1.93
CA LEU A 533 2.93 -3.87 2.98
C LEU A 533 2.27 -2.57 2.50
N ALA A 534 2.93 -1.79 1.66
CA ALA A 534 2.37 -0.57 1.09
C ALA A 534 1.22 -0.85 0.13
N LEU A 535 1.32 -1.93 -0.68
CA LEU A 535 0.30 -2.31 -1.66
C LEU A 535 -0.81 -3.18 -1.06
N VAL A 536 -0.49 -4.00 -0.07
CA VAL A 536 -1.40 -4.92 0.63
C VAL A 536 -1.19 -4.78 2.15
N PRO A 537 -1.76 -3.75 2.80
CA PRO A 537 -1.54 -3.47 4.22
C PRO A 537 -1.92 -4.62 5.16
N MET A 538 -2.84 -5.49 4.76
CA MET A 538 -3.24 -6.67 5.53
C MET A 538 -2.07 -7.61 5.86
N LEU A 539 -1.00 -7.60 5.07
CA LEU A 539 0.22 -8.39 5.33
C LEU A 539 0.90 -8.04 6.66
N GLY A 540 0.65 -6.85 7.20
CA GLY A 540 1.19 -6.40 8.50
C GLY A 540 0.40 -6.87 9.73
N LEU A 541 -0.77 -7.52 9.55
CA LEU A 541 -1.59 -7.96 10.66
C LEU A 541 -1.01 -9.21 11.33
N ALA A 542 -1.02 -9.24 12.66
CA ALA A 542 -0.56 -10.40 13.44
C ALA A 542 -1.50 -11.62 13.29
N ARG A 543 -2.79 -11.39 12.99
CA ARG A 543 -3.81 -12.43 12.79
C ARG A 543 -4.67 -12.11 11.57
N PRO A 544 -5.26 -13.12 10.90
CA PRO A 544 -6.20 -12.85 9.82
C PRO A 544 -7.36 -12.00 10.35
N PRO A 545 -7.92 -11.07 9.53
CA PRO A 545 -9.15 -10.41 9.89
C PRO A 545 -10.22 -11.48 10.10
N HIS A 546 -10.96 -11.37 11.21
CA HIS A 546 -11.96 -12.36 11.59
C HIS A 546 -12.98 -12.58 10.47
N GLU A 547 -13.34 -13.83 10.27
CA GLU A 547 -14.51 -14.21 9.47
C GLU A 547 -15.74 -13.74 10.25
N SER A 548 -16.33 -12.60 9.85
CA SER A 548 -17.66 -12.17 10.24
C SER A 548 -18.68 -12.81 9.31
#